data_6ae6e4c58671287ce08e5509fbcbde19
#
_entry.id   6ae6e4c58671287ce08e5509fbcbde19
#
_cell.length_a   1.000
_cell.length_b   1.000
_cell.length_c   1.000
_cell.angle_alpha   90.00
_cell.angle_beta   90.00
_cell.angle_gamma   90.00
#
_symmetry.space_group_name_H-M   'P 1'
#
loop_
_entity.id
_entity.type
_entity.pdbx_description
1 polymer ?
#
loop_
_entity_poly.entity_id
_entity_poly.type
_entity_poly.pdbx_seq_one_letter_code
_entity_poly.pdbx_strand_id
1 'polypeptide(L)'
;MIRLNNVSKKYKDLDVFLHTNYRFKDCTLTCVLGDSGSGKSTLLNLIAGLDIEYDGTIENLCFKETCLSNKNLSNYRFNNVGFIFQDYHLLDGYTVLENVIMGVHLNSGLTKEKKTEKALNLLTELGLENKANQMVNELSGGQKQRASIARALMNNPKIILADEPTAALDESNSDGVMKILKRLAKNRTVIVITHSETVSKYADEIVCLKNHTIELVKEKDSQESGHSNENKSFKAIKTKDINPKLDSKLIFWLAIKNFKIHFYKNLLAILLISLGSVCFVSTLGIKNTINNEIQSFKEKNNYYSKGSVAFSEKPLSDGITYLRSLSNVKDAYYQYNLKNVNIKYKNKNKHLDIKSPTLISSSLSMIHGDMPKDNSNEICLSLSVASSLSKNINDLVGKSVDFEYFAKDGEKNRIKMKVSGISNDTLDNFTMSTRMEKKIYREVNKDEPSAIAFSVKNFEDIPKVHRQLKNEGYDVYTKEKDIRAFKNSFSDTINLFTVLSNLLLTIFISVSFIIIYRMSITRYSEIGILSCLGYSTKNISKILIRETGIFCILTIVFSIAWLFIFSTVYNYKFGYNVDLNFQLVMILLLVNIGLVFGITGFVNHRLVNISPSLALKK
;
A
#
# COMPACT_ATOMS: atom_id res chain seq x y z
N MET A 1 10.23 40.44 29.16
CA MET A 1 10.77 41.54 28.35
C MET A 1 11.18 40.93 27.01
N ILE A 2 10.72 41.53 25.89
CA ILE A 2 11.10 41.14 24.53
C ILE A 2 11.93 42.28 23.95
N ARG A 3 13.13 41.97 23.44
CA ARG A 3 14.04 42.94 22.85
C ARG A 3 14.56 42.47 21.51
N LEU A 4 14.39 43.28 20.50
CA LEU A 4 14.98 43.14 19.19
C LEU A 4 16.29 43.90 19.15
N ASN A 5 17.40 43.24 18.80
CA ASN A 5 18.71 43.87 18.68
C ASN A 5 19.22 43.62 17.26
N ASN A 6 19.31 44.71 16.49
CA ASN A 6 19.82 44.72 15.12
C ASN A 6 19.20 43.66 14.20
N VAL A 7 17.86 43.49 14.29
CA VAL A 7 17.14 42.46 13.57
C VAL A 7 16.94 42.87 12.10
N SER A 8 17.37 42.01 11.19
CA SER A 8 17.13 42.14 9.74
C SER A 8 16.48 40.87 9.21
N LYS A 9 15.48 41.03 8.34
CA LYS A 9 14.76 39.92 7.70
C LYS A 9 14.47 40.23 6.25
N LYS A 10 14.76 39.25 5.38
CA LYS A 10 14.55 39.34 3.94
C LYS A 10 13.79 38.11 3.43
N TYR A 11 12.86 38.28 2.51
CA TYR A 11 12.23 37.21 1.75
C TYR A 11 12.58 37.38 0.27
N LYS A 12 13.41 36.49 -0.28
CA LYS A 12 13.96 36.64 -1.64
C LYS A 12 14.66 38.01 -1.77
N ASP A 13 14.05 38.88 -2.57
CA ASP A 13 14.60 40.25 -2.86
C ASP A 13 13.89 41.36 -2.09
N LEU A 14 12.93 41.01 -1.21
CA LEU A 14 12.18 42.00 -0.43
C LEU A 14 12.70 42.08 1.00
N ASP A 15 13.27 43.23 1.35
CA ASP A 15 13.64 43.54 2.73
C ASP A 15 12.37 43.84 3.55
N VAL A 16 12.22 43.17 4.70
CA VAL A 16 11.09 43.33 5.61
C VAL A 16 11.49 44.14 6.83
N PHE A 17 12.66 43.79 7.40
CA PHE A 17 13.28 44.51 8.51
C PHE A 17 14.73 44.78 8.18
N LEU A 18 15.19 45.97 8.54
CA LEU A 18 16.58 46.40 8.40
C LEU A 18 17.08 46.97 9.72
N HIS A 19 18.08 46.30 10.32
CA HIS A 19 18.76 46.71 11.53
C HIS A 19 17.84 47.23 12.65
N THR A 20 16.66 46.57 12.78
CA THR A 20 15.59 47.00 13.68
C THR A 20 15.97 46.78 15.14
N ASN A 21 15.85 47.82 15.95
CA ASN A 21 16.04 47.78 17.41
C ASN A 21 14.78 48.25 18.09
N TYR A 22 14.18 47.42 18.96
CA TYR A 22 12.99 47.78 19.71
C TYR A 22 12.86 46.94 20.96
N ARG A 23 12.24 47.54 22.03
CA ARG A 23 12.02 46.87 23.30
C ARG A 23 10.55 46.97 23.69
N PHE A 24 9.84 45.84 23.67
CA PHE A 24 8.48 45.74 24.16
C PHE A 24 8.48 45.72 25.71
N LYS A 25 7.63 46.55 26.29
CA LYS A 25 7.46 46.62 27.77
C LYS A 25 6.73 45.39 28.28
N ASP A 26 7.07 44.97 29.50
CA ASP A 26 6.36 43.88 30.17
C ASP A 26 5.03 44.38 30.74
N CYS A 27 4.02 43.50 30.76
CA CYS A 27 2.70 43.76 31.28
C CYS A 27 2.01 45.01 30.65
N THR A 28 2.15 45.15 29.33
CA THR A 28 1.53 46.20 28.54
C THR A 28 0.80 45.62 27.34
N LEU A 29 -0.17 46.39 26.86
CA LEU A 29 -0.80 46.17 25.55
C LEU A 29 -0.14 47.09 24.53
N THR A 30 0.71 46.52 23.68
CA THR A 30 1.34 47.26 22.58
C THR A 30 0.58 46.97 21.27
N CYS A 31 0.09 48.03 20.60
CA CYS A 31 -0.48 47.92 19.27
C CYS A 31 0.57 48.26 18.20
N VAL A 32 0.76 47.38 17.22
CA VAL A 32 1.65 47.54 16.08
C VAL A 32 0.80 47.93 14.86
N LEU A 33 0.93 49.16 14.40
CA LEU A 33 0.29 49.71 13.24
C LEU A 33 1.23 49.63 12.02
N GLY A 34 0.68 49.75 10.82
CA GLY A 34 1.45 49.81 9.57
C GLY A 34 0.61 49.34 8.38
N ASP A 35 1.06 49.64 7.18
CA ASP A 35 0.35 49.31 5.95
C ASP A 35 0.29 47.78 5.71
N SER A 36 -0.63 47.37 4.84
CA SER A 36 -0.68 45.97 4.43
C SER A 36 0.65 45.61 3.74
N GLY A 37 1.22 44.47 4.12
CA GLY A 37 2.51 44.03 3.59
C GLY A 37 3.75 44.63 4.28
N SER A 38 3.62 45.52 5.26
CA SER A 38 4.76 46.12 5.99
C SER A 38 5.58 45.14 6.86
N GLY A 39 5.18 43.87 6.96
CA GLY A 39 5.91 42.88 7.75
C GLY A 39 5.37 42.64 9.17
N LYS A 40 4.17 43.16 9.52
CA LYS A 40 3.57 43.00 10.85
C LYS A 40 3.44 41.53 11.30
N SER A 41 2.83 40.68 10.49
CA SER A 41 2.70 39.24 10.79
C SER A 41 4.09 38.55 10.82
N THR A 42 5.06 39.04 10.05
CA THR A 42 6.46 38.57 10.12
C THR A 42 7.05 38.86 11.47
N LEU A 43 6.81 40.04 12.04
CA LEU A 43 7.26 40.41 13.38
C LEU A 43 6.73 39.40 14.44
N LEU A 44 5.43 39.09 14.43
CA LEU A 44 4.87 38.09 15.36
C LEU A 44 5.50 36.71 15.16
N ASN A 45 5.71 36.30 13.90
CA ASN A 45 6.32 35.00 13.61
C ASN A 45 7.77 34.92 14.10
N LEU A 46 8.54 36.01 14.02
CA LEU A 46 9.88 36.09 14.57
C LEU A 46 9.85 36.00 16.09
N ILE A 47 9.01 36.78 16.77
CA ILE A 47 8.86 36.76 18.24
C ILE A 47 8.38 35.40 18.76
N ALA A 48 7.49 34.74 18.02
CA ALA A 48 6.98 33.41 18.36
C ALA A 48 8.01 32.28 18.07
N GLY A 49 9.11 32.58 17.36
CA GLY A 49 10.05 31.56 16.88
C GLY A 49 9.41 30.60 15.87
N LEU A 50 8.47 31.07 15.06
CA LEU A 50 7.85 30.35 13.93
C LEU A 50 8.66 30.55 12.65
N ASP A 51 9.33 31.69 12.55
CA ASP A 51 10.34 32.02 11.53
C ASP A 51 11.67 32.27 12.25
N ILE A 52 12.73 31.59 11.83
CA ILE A 52 14.04 31.63 12.47
C ILE A 52 15.16 32.11 11.53
N GLU A 53 14.80 32.43 10.30
CA GLU A 53 15.74 32.91 9.28
C GLU A 53 15.80 34.43 9.33
N TYR A 54 16.64 35.00 10.20
CA TYR A 54 16.88 36.43 10.33
C TYR A 54 18.29 36.70 10.88
N ASP A 55 18.80 37.89 10.63
CA ASP A 55 20.05 38.39 11.22
C ASP A 55 19.76 39.19 12.47
N GLY A 56 20.72 39.27 13.39
CA GLY A 56 20.54 39.92 14.69
C GLY A 56 20.10 38.99 15.80
N THR A 57 19.56 39.52 16.90
CA THR A 57 19.11 38.71 18.03
C THR A 57 17.75 39.17 18.56
N ILE A 58 16.92 38.23 18.96
CA ILE A 58 15.66 38.46 19.67
C ILE A 58 15.80 37.89 21.09
N GLU A 59 15.98 38.77 22.05
CA GLU A 59 16.01 38.40 23.46
C GLU A 59 14.57 38.39 23.98
N ASN A 60 14.21 37.36 24.70
CA ASN A 60 12.97 37.31 25.44
C ASN A 60 13.24 36.75 26.86
N LEU A 61 12.28 36.84 27.74
CA LEU A 61 12.37 36.45 29.16
C LEU A 61 12.94 35.06 29.45
N CYS A 62 13.09 34.23 28.42
CA CYS A 62 13.43 32.81 28.52
C CYS A 62 14.68 32.38 27.73
N PHE A 63 15.21 33.24 26.85
CA PHE A 63 16.32 32.88 25.99
C PHE A 63 17.38 33.99 25.91
N LYS A 64 18.50 33.71 26.53
CA LYS A 64 19.78 34.33 26.18
C LYS A 64 20.43 33.35 25.21
N GLU A 65 20.69 33.81 23.97
CA GLU A 65 21.51 33.12 22.97
C GLU A 65 20.84 32.31 21.85
N THR A 66 21.32 32.55 20.78
CA THR A 66 21.51 32.26 19.38
C THR A 66 21.41 30.80 18.87
N CYS A 67 21.15 29.76 19.61
CA CYS A 67 21.09 28.39 19.11
C CYS A 67 19.78 27.69 19.46
N LEU A 68 18.71 28.02 18.75
CA LEU A 68 17.41 27.40 18.94
C LEU A 68 17.27 26.12 18.11
N SER A 69 17.52 24.96 18.70
CA SER A 69 17.08 23.72 18.09
C SER A 69 15.53 23.71 18.01
N ASN A 70 14.98 23.03 17.01
CA ASN A 70 13.52 22.89 16.84
C ASN A 70 12.80 22.42 18.12
N LYS A 71 13.47 21.67 18.99
CA LYS A 71 12.96 21.22 20.29
C LYS A 71 12.84 22.37 21.28
N ASN A 72 13.82 23.26 21.33
CA ASN A 72 13.81 24.41 22.25
C ASN A 72 12.75 25.43 21.85
N LEU A 73 12.54 25.63 20.53
CA LEU A 73 11.47 26.48 20.00
C LEU A 73 10.08 25.95 20.33
N SER A 74 9.88 24.64 20.20
CA SER A 74 8.60 24.03 20.59
C SER A 74 8.30 24.21 22.07
N ASN A 75 9.31 24.03 22.94
CA ASN A 75 9.17 24.25 24.39
C ASN A 75 8.90 25.72 24.70
N TYR A 76 9.57 26.64 24.01
CA TYR A 76 9.34 28.07 24.16
C TYR A 76 7.89 28.44 23.81
N ARG A 77 7.42 28.04 22.64
CA ARG A 77 6.02 28.29 22.24
C ARG A 77 5.03 27.72 23.24
N PHE A 78 5.23 26.46 23.63
CA PHE A 78 4.31 25.80 24.57
C PHE A 78 4.22 26.49 25.92
N ASN A 79 5.35 26.93 26.51
CA ASN A 79 5.39 27.47 27.87
C ASN A 79 5.14 28.99 27.94
N ASN A 80 5.48 29.73 26.86
CA ASN A 80 5.57 31.17 26.96
C ASN A 80 4.68 31.95 26.00
N VAL A 81 4.23 31.35 24.88
CA VAL A 81 3.54 32.08 23.80
C VAL A 81 2.10 31.59 23.67
N GLY A 82 1.14 32.53 23.71
CA GLY A 82 -0.24 32.32 23.28
C GLY A 82 -0.46 33.08 21.97
N PHE A 83 -0.83 32.37 20.93
CA PHE A 83 -1.04 32.97 19.60
C PHE A 83 -2.54 33.06 19.29
N ILE A 84 -3.02 34.24 18.88
CA ILE A 84 -4.39 34.54 18.47
C ILE A 84 -4.32 34.99 17.00
N PHE A 85 -4.96 34.25 16.12
CA PHE A 85 -4.89 34.43 14.67
C PHE A 85 -6.08 35.23 14.14
N GLN A 86 -5.90 35.89 12.99
CA GLN A 86 -6.93 36.63 12.27
C GLN A 86 -8.10 35.73 11.86
N ASP A 87 -7.81 34.55 11.29
CA ASP A 87 -8.82 33.57 10.82
C ASP A 87 -9.18 32.54 11.91
N TYR A 88 -9.01 32.91 13.19
CA TYR A 88 -9.24 32.05 14.35
C TYR A 88 -8.39 30.78 14.38
N HIS A 89 -8.14 30.14 13.25
CA HIS A 89 -7.43 28.87 13.07
C HIS A 89 -7.81 27.82 14.11
N LEU A 90 -9.11 27.64 14.30
CA LEU A 90 -9.65 26.53 15.09
C LEU A 90 -9.66 25.27 14.22
N LEU A 91 -9.43 24.13 14.82
CA LEU A 91 -9.41 22.85 14.12
C LEU A 91 -10.82 22.40 13.77
N ASP A 92 -11.12 22.27 12.49
CA ASP A 92 -12.39 21.77 12.00
C ASP A 92 -12.62 20.30 12.41
N GLY A 93 -13.90 19.95 12.64
CA GLY A 93 -14.26 18.61 13.11
C GLY A 93 -13.95 18.34 14.58
N TYR A 94 -13.51 19.36 15.32
CA TYR A 94 -13.34 19.34 16.76
C TYR A 94 -14.36 20.26 17.45
N THR A 95 -14.78 19.88 18.65
CA THR A 95 -15.63 20.75 19.47
C THR A 95 -14.84 21.95 20.00
N VAL A 96 -15.54 22.97 20.51
CA VAL A 96 -14.91 24.12 21.16
C VAL A 96 -14.02 23.69 22.31
N LEU A 97 -14.51 22.82 23.18
CA LEU A 97 -13.77 22.28 24.31
C LEU A 97 -12.50 21.54 23.86
N GLU A 98 -12.59 20.68 22.84
CA GLU A 98 -11.45 19.95 22.30
C GLU A 98 -10.40 20.90 21.71
N ASN A 99 -10.82 21.94 20.99
CA ASN A 99 -9.90 22.96 20.48
C ASN A 99 -9.17 23.69 21.61
N VAL A 100 -9.87 24.06 22.67
CA VAL A 100 -9.27 24.74 23.82
C VAL A 100 -8.29 23.82 24.55
N ILE A 101 -8.66 22.56 24.82
CA ILE A 101 -7.80 21.59 25.48
C ILE A 101 -6.54 21.29 24.65
N MET A 102 -6.58 21.44 23.31
CA MET A 102 -5.43 21.24 22.45
C MET A 102 -4.21 22.07 22.90
N GLY A 103 -4.43 23.28 23.41
CA GLY A 103 -3.38 24.15 23.93
C GLY A 103 -2.59 23.57 25.11
N VAL A 104 -3.13 22.57 25.81
CA VAL A 104 -2.49 21.97 27.01
C VAL A 104 -2.25 20.46 26.86
N HIS A 105 -2.52 19.89 25.71
CA HIS A 105 -2.36 18.44 25.50
C HIS A 105 -0.96 17.93 25.80
N LEU A 106 0.07 18.71 25.49
CA LEU A 106 1.48 18.35 25.72
C LEU A 106 1.88 18.35 27.21
N ASN A 107 1.05 18.89 28.10
CA ASN A 107 1.29 18.85 29.54
C ASN A 107 0.90 17.47 30.08
N SER A 108 1.88 16.59 30.22
CA SER A 108 1.68 15.26 30.82
C SER A 108 1.48 15.24 32.32
N GLY A 109 1.75 16.36 33.01
CA GLY A 109 1.54 16.50 34.45
C GLY A 109 0.09 16.78 34.87
N LEU A 110 -0.80 17.05 33.90
CA LEU A 110 -2.22 17.26 34.14
C LEU A 110 -3.04 16.04 33.69
N THR A 111 -3.94 15.58 34.55
CA THR A 111 -4.92 14.56 34.19
C THR A 111 -5.94 15.10 33.18
N LYS A 112 -6.65 14.22 32.50
CA LYS A 112 -7.68 14.61 31.51
C LYS A 112 -8.76 15.49 32.18
N GLU A 113 -9.19 15.13 33.38
CA GLU A 113 -10.20 15.83 34.17
C GLU A 113 -9.76 17.27 34.48
N LYS A 114 -8.52 17.45 34.95
CA LYS A 114 -7.96 18.78 35.23
C LYS A 114 -7.79 19.64 33.97
N LYS A 115 -7.46 19.04 32.83
CA LYS A 115 -7.42 19.76 31.56
C LYS A 115 -8.80 20.23 31.14
N THR A 116 -9.80 19.38 31.29
CA THR A 116 -11.20 19.68 30.96
C THR A 116 -11.75 20.76 31.89
N GLU A 117 -11.55 20.66 33.20
CA GLU A 117 -11.95 21.65 34.19
C GLU A 117 -11.35 23.04 33.88
N LYS A 118 -10.05 23.09 33.64
CA LYS A 118 -9.36 24.32 33.25
C LYS A 118 -9.92 24.95 31.98
N ALA A 119 -10.21 24.12 30.98
CA ALA A 119 -10.79 24.60 29.73
C ALA A 119 -12.22 25.15 29.92
N LEU A 120 -13.05 24.46 30.70
CA LEU A 120 -14.42 24.92 31.02
C LEU A 120 -14.39 26.23 31.79
N ASN A 121 -13.52 26.38 32.78
CA ASN A 121 -13.35 27.62 33.53
C ASN A 121 -12.98 28.79 32.62
N LEU A 122 -12.05 28.59 31.67
CA LEU A 122 -11.70 29.63 30.69
C LEU A 122 -12.85 29.93 29.74
N LEU A 123 -13.60 28.92 29.31
CA LEU A 123 -14.79 29.13 28.45
C LEU A 123 -15.88 29.90 29.19
N THR A 124 -16.09 29.63 30.48
CA THR A 124 -17.03 30.39 31.32
C THR A 124 -16.59 31.85 31.45
N GLU A 125 -15.29 32.11 31.76
CA GLU A 125 -14.73 33.46 31.84
C GLU A 125 -14.89 34.27 30.53
N LEU A 126 -14.94 33.58 29.40
CA LEU A 126 -15.09 34.17 28.08
C LEU A 126 -16.53 34.14 27.54
N GLY A 127 -17.51 33.73 28.35
CA GLY A 127 -18.92 33.67 27.99
C GLY A 127 -19.26 32.63 26.90
N LEU A 128 -18.57 31.50 26.97
CA LEU A 128 -18.75 30.35 26.03
C LEU A 128 -19.13 29.06 26.74
N GLU A 129 -19.58 29.10 27.98
CA GLU A 129 -19.92 27.93 28.79
C GLU A 129 -20.88 26.97 28.07
N ASN A 130 -21.98 27.48 27.53
CA ASN A 130 -23.00 26.71 26.84
C ASN A 130 -22.59 26.26 25.42
N LYS A 131 -21.38 26.62 24.96
CA LYS A 131 -20.85 26.32 23.63
C LYS A 131 -19.75 25.27 23.62
N ALA A 132 -19.34 24.78 24.81
CA ALA A 132 -18.21 23.87 24.96
C ALA A 132 -18.29 22.62 24.07
N ASN A 133 -19.46 22.02 23.94
CA ASN A 133 -19.69 20.80 23.17
C ASN A 133 -20.11 21.03 21.72
N GLN A 134 -20.29 22.29 21.28
CA GLN A 134 -20.64 22.60 19.89
C GLN A 134 -19.42 22.46 18.97
N MET A 135 -19.69 22.14 17.70
CA MET A 135 -18.65 22.16 16.67
C MET A 135 -18.25 23.60 16.34
N VAL A 136 -16.98 23.81 16.01
CA VAL A 136 -16.43 25.14 15.75
C VAL A 136 -17.14 25.87 14.61
N ASN A 137 -17.56 25.15 13.57
CA ASN A 137 -18.27 25.71 12.41
C ASN A 137 -19.67 26.24 12.74
N GLU A 138 -20.25 25.86 13.89
CA GLU A 138 -21.55 26.34 14.37
C GLU A 138 -21.46 27.67 15.15
N LEU A 139 -20.25 28.17 15.39
CA LEU A 139 -20.00 29.40 16.15
C LEU A 139 -20.05 30.66 15.27
N SER A 140 -20.52 31.78 15.84
CA SER A 140 -20.33 33.09 15.25
C SER A 140 -18.84 33.51 15.28
N GLY A 141 -18.46 34.51 14.46
CA GLY A 141 -17.09 35.02 14.40
C GLY A 141 -16.54 35.44 15.77
N GLY A 142 -17.33 36.21 16.54
CA GLY A 142 -16.95 36.63 17.88
C GLY A 142 -16.81 35.47 18.87
N GLN A 143 -17.64 34.42 18.73
CA GLN A 143 -17.51 33.20 19.54
C GLN A 143 -16.26 32.41 19.16
N LYS A 144 -15.95 32.28 17.86
CA LYS A 144 -14.71 31.65 17.37
C LYS A 144 -13.48 32.38 17.91
N GLN A 145 -13.50 33.71 17.90
CA GLN A 145 -12.38 34.49 18.44
C GLN A 145 -12.18 34.28 19.92
N ARG A 146 -13.26 34.29 20.70
CA ARG A 146 -13.18 34.00 22.15
C ARG A 146 -12.69 32.56 22.42
N ALA A 147 -13.09 31.60 21.62
CA ALA A 147 -12.58 30.22 21.72
C ALA A 147 -11.08 30.15 21.38
N SER A 148 -10.60 30.89 20.37
CA SER A 148 -9.18 31.01 20.03
C SER A 148 -8.37 31.63 21.18
N ILE A 149 -8.93 32.68 21.84
CA ILE A 149 -8.33 33.27 23.03
C ILE A 149 -8.27 32.25 24.17
N ALA A 150 -9.36 31.49 24.45
CA ALA A 150 -9.37 30.45 25.46
C ALA A 150 -8.26 29.43 25.23
N ARG A 151 -8.10 28.96 23.97
CA ARG A 151 -7.04 28.03 23.57
C ARG A 151 -5.65 28.61 23.83
N ALA A 152 -5.42 29.87 23.46
CA ALA A 152 -4.14 30.54 23.68
C ALA A 152 -3.78 30.66 25.17
N LEU A 153 -4.77 30.78 26.05
CA LEU A 153 -4.59 30.96 27.52
C LEU A 153 -4.37 29.64 28.29
N MET A 154 -4.60 28.49 27.67
CA MET A 154 -4.57 27.19 28.35
C MET A 154 -3.26 26.90 29.11
N ASN A 155 -2.11 27.32 28.60
CA ASN A 155 -0.81 27.13 29.25
C ASN A 155 -0.37 28.33 30.10
N ASN A 156 -1.26 29.29 30.34
CA ASN A 156 -0.92 30.51 31.08
C ASN A 156 0.33 31.23 30.53
N PRO A 157 0.35 31.57 29.24
CA PRO A 157 1.53 32.15 28.57
C PRO A 157 1.87 33.52 29.12
N LYS A 158 3.16 33.88 29.10
CA LYS A 158 3.66 35.22 29.51
C LYS A 158 3.50 36.25 28.39
N ILE A 159 3.45 35.78 27.13
CA ILE A 159 3.38 36.59 25.92
C ILE A 159 2.13 36.19 25.17
N ILE A 160 1.30 37.17 24.79
CA ILE A 160 0.18 36.97 23.89
C ILE A 160 0.46 37.75 22.61
N LEU A 161 0.44 37.03 21.47
CA LEU A 161 0.61 37.60 20.15
C LEU A 161 -0.72 37.50 19.41
N ALA A 162 -1.28 38.63 18.99
CA ALA A 162 -2.57 38.69 18.31
C ALA A 162 -2.42 39.35 16.93
N ASP A 163 -2.72 38.60 15.89
CA ASP A 163 -2.70 39.08 14.51
C ASP A 163 -4.13 39.44 14.10
N GLU A 164 -4.40 40.73 13.97
CA GLU A 164 -5.70 41.31 13.60
C GLU A 164 -6.91 40.67 14.33
N PRO A 165 -6.92 40.63 15.67
CA PRO A 165 -7.89 39.84 16.43
C PRO A 165 -9.35 40.28 16.32
N THR A 166 -9.62 41.39 15.64
CA THR A 166 -10.95 41.96 15.50
C THR A 166 -11.37 42.20 14.06
N ALA A 167 -10.54 41.89 13.05
CA ALA A 167 -10.77 42.23 11.66
C ALA A 167 -12.07 41.65 11.06
N ALA A 168 -12.48 40.46 11.53
CA ALA A 168 -13.69 39.78 11.06
C ALA A 168 -14.89 39.90 12.02
N LEU A 169 -14.86 40.90 12.93
CA LEU A 169 -15.88 41.09 13.95
C LEU A 169 -16.64 42.42 13.77
N ASP A 170 -17.89 42.43 14.15
CA ASP A 170 -18.66 43.65 14.34
C ASP A 170 -18.12 44.51 15.49
N GLU A 171 -18.53 45.73 15.60
CA GLU A 171 -18.01 46.71 16.55
C GLU A 171 -18.19 46.25 18.02
N SER A 172 -19.36 45.68 18.35
CA SER A 172 -19.65 45.22 19.72
C SER A 172 -18.78 44.00 20.15
N ASN A 173 -18.56 43.06 19.26
CA ASN A 173 -17.69 41.92 19.49
C ASN A 173 -16.20 42.34 19.52
N SER A 174 -15.81 43.29 18.67
CA SER A 174 -14.47 43.88 18.66
C SER A 174 -14.13 44.54 19.99
N ASP A 175 -15.04 45.39 20.53
CA ASP A 175 -14.89 45.99 21.84
C ASP A 175 -14.74 44.95 22.96
N GLY A 176 -15.58 43.92 22.94
CA GLY A 176 -15.50 42.81 23.89
C GLY A 176 -14.16 42.10 23.86
N VAL A 177 -13.62 41.79 22.68
CA VAL A 177 -12.29 41.14 22.50
C VAL A 177 -11.17 42.04 23.00
N MET A 178 -11.19 43.33 22.66
CA MET A 178 -10.14 44.27 23.09
C MET A 178 -10.17 44.52 24.60
N LYS A 179 -11.32 44.55 25.27
CA LYS A 179 -11.45 44.61 26.72
C LYS A 179 -10.83 43.38 27.38
N ILE A 180 -11.01 42.19 26.79
CA ILE A 180 -10.37 40.96 27.28
C ILE A 180 -8.84 41.09 27.15
N LEU A 181 -8.31 41.46 25.98
CA LEU A 181 -6.86 41.62 25.77
C LEU A 181 -6.26 42.67 26.68
N LYS A 182 -6.94 43.80 26.92
CA LYS A 182 -6.51 44.84 27.84
C LYS A 182 -6.45 44.33 29.30
N ARG A 183 -7.44 43.56 29.75
CA ARG A 183 -7.42 42.90 31.06
C ARG A 183 -6.26 41.92 31.20
N LEU A 184 -5.96 41.16 30.15
CA LEU A 184 -4.84 40.21 30.14
C LEU A 184 -3.48 40.91 30.19
N ALA A 185 -3.36 42.11 29.62
CA ALA A 185 -2.14 42.90 29.60
C ALA A 185 -1.68 43.36 31.00
N LYS A 186 -2.56 43.35 32.03
CA LYS A 186 -2.16 43.66 33.41
C LYS A 186 -1.09 42.71 33.98
N ASN A 187 -1.04 41.47 33.51
CA ASN A 187 -0.16 40.43 34.04
C ASN A 187 0.71 39.75 32.96
N ARG A 188 0.64 40.20 31.73
CA ARG A 188 1.32 39.58 30.57
C ARG A 188 1.66 40.65 29.54
N THR A 189 2.66 40.35 28.72
CA THR A 189 2.96 41.18 27.55
C THR A 189 2.01 40.79 26.42
N VAL A 190 1.22 41.75 25.93
CA VAL A 190 0.25 41.57 24.84
C VAL A 190 0.67 42.43 23.66
N ILE A 191 0.94 41.82 22.53
CA ILE A 191 1.28 42.49 21.28
C ILE A 191 0.15 42.23 20.27
N VAL A 192 -0.50 43.30 19.83
CA VAL A 192 -1.62 43.25 18.87
C VAL A 192 -1.20 43.93 17.58
N ILE A 193 -1.29 43.23 16.48
CA ILE A 193 -1.19 43.83 15.15
C ILE A 193 -2.59 44.24 14.72
N THR A 194 -2.74 45.45 14.22
CA THR A 194 -3.99 45.94 13.68
C THR A 194 -3.76 47.10 12.70
N HIS A 195 -4.70 47.28 11.79
CA HIS A 195 -4.79 48.47 10.96
C HIS A 195 -5.91 49.42 11.43
N SER A 196 -6.63 49.04 12.51
CA SER A 196 -7.78 49.78 13.03
C SER A 196 -7.33 50.79 14.11
N GLU A 197 -7.63 52.06 13.90
CA GLU A 197 -7.41 53.11 14.88
C GLU A 197 -8.29 52.96 16.13
N THR A 198 -9.48 52.39 16.00
CA THR A 198 -10.39 52.14 17.12
C THR A 198 -9.80 51.11 18.08
N VAL A 199 -9.14 50.09 17.56
CA VAL A 199 -8.42 49.06 18.35
C VAL A 199 -7.23 49.66 19.07
N SER A 200 -6.50 50.57 18.44
CA SER A 200 -5.31 51.19 19.05
C SER A 200 -5.63 52.07 20.26
N LYS A 201 -6.90 52.52 20.44
CA LYS A 201 -7.32 53.29 21.65
C LYS A 201 -7.18 52.49 22.96
N TYR A 202 -7.17 51.15 22.89
CA TYR A 202 -6.99 50.27 24.05
C TYR A 202 -5.54 50.12 24.45
N ALA A 203 -4.60 50.48 23.56
CA ALA A 203 -3.16 50.25 23.75
C ALA A 203 -2.59 51.15 24.86
N ASP A 204 -1.60 50.65 25.59
CA ASP A 204 -0.71 51.40 26.45
C ASP A 204 0.41 52.03 25.63
N GLU A 205 0.81 51.35 24.55
CA GLU A 205 1.87 51.77 23.67
C GLU A 205 1.46 51.52 22.19
N ILE A 206 1.66 52.49 21.33
CA ILE A 206 1.41 52.38 19.90
C ILE A 206 2.71 52.54 19.15
N VAL A 207 3.04 51.53 18.33
CA VAL A 207 4.22 51.55 17.46
C VAL A 207 3.78 51.41 16.01
N CYS A 208 4.55 51.98 15.10
CA CYS A 208 4.31 51.88 13.68
C CYS A 208 5.48 51.19 12.97
N LEU A 209 5.18 50.27 12.07
CA LEU A 209 6.13 49.68 11.14
C LEU A 209 6.24 50.56 9.90
N LYS A 210 7.36 51.32 9.81
CA LYS A 210 7.69 52.20 8.67
C LYS A 210 9.16 52.05 8.29
N ASN A 211 9.47 52.23 7.02
CA ASN A 211 10.88 52.19 6.53
C ASN A 211 11.67 50.98 7.03
N HIS A 212 11.02 49.80 7.05
CA HIS A 212 11.65 48.55 7.52
C HIS A 212 12.08 48.55 9.00
N THR A 213 11.60 49.51 9.82
CA THR A 213 11.90 49.60 11.25
C THR A 213 10.64 49.80 12.08
N ILE A 214 10.79 49.69 13.41
CA ILE A 214 9.72 49.92 14.40
C ILE A 214 9.93 51.28 15.03
N GLU A 215 8.94 52.16 14.91
CA GLU A 215 8.98 53.51 15.47
C GLU A 215 7.87 53.66 16.55
N LEU A 216 8.18 54.27 17.69
CA LEU A 216 7.21 54.58 18.73
C LEU A 216 6.37 55.78 18.27
N VAL A 217 5.06 55.62 18.19
CA VAL A 217 4.13 56.70 17.79
C VAL A 217 3.50 57.39 18.99
N LYS A 218 3.06 56.62 19.97
CA LYS A 218 2.40 57.10 21.15
C LYS A 218 2.60 56.23 22.34
N GLU A 219 2.89 56.80 23.47
CA GLU A 219 2.87 56.17 24.77
C GLU A 219 1.83 56.89 25.66
N LYS A 220 0.97 56.15 26.36
CA LYS A 220 0.12 56.74 27.37
C LYS A 220 0.98 57.15 28.56
N ASP A 221 0.99 58.48 28.87
CA ASP A 221 1.58 58.98 30.08
C ASP A 221 0.94 58.22 31.25
N SER A 222 1.74 57.50 32.00
CA SER A 222 1.37 56.98 33.29
C SER A 222 1.20 58.20 34.21
N GLN A 223 -0.03 58.78 34.24
CA GLN A 223 -0.36 59.70 35.34
C GLN A 223 -0.11 58.95 36.62
N GLU A 224 0.83 59.49 37.35
CA GLU A 224 1.16 59.16 38.72
C GLU A 224 -0.13 59.09 39.57
N SER A 225 -0.67 57.90 39.77
CA SER A 225 -1.39 57.62 41.00
C SER A 225 -0.29 57.39 42.06
N GLY A 226 0.02 58.49 42.79
CA GLY A 226 0.90 58.46 43.91
C GLY A 226 0.44 57.38 44.90
N HIS A 227 1.21 56.36 45.03
CA HIS A 227 1.34 55.56 46.23
C HIS A 227 2.76 55.01 46.27
N SER A 228 3.49 55.66 47.21
CA SER A 228 4.61 55.18 48.06
C SER A 228 5.19 53.81 47.71
N ASN A 229 6.50 53.89 47.52
CA ASN A 229 7.51 52.88 47.78
C ASN A 229 7.00 51.69 48.61
N GLU A 230 6.65 50.63 48.00
CA GLU A 230 6.89 49.31 48.50
C GLU A 230 7.48 48.49 47.34
N ASN A 231 8.74 48.13 47.52
CA ASN A 231 9.41 47.06 46.79
C ASN A 231 8.64 45.75 46.97
N LYS A 232 7.47 45.64 46.41
CA LYS A 232 6.87 44.36 46.11
C LYS A 232 7.58 43.80 44.88
N SER A 233 8.69 43.11 45.12
CA SER A 233 9.21 42.12 44.19
C SER A 233 8.01 41.27 43.80
N PHE A 234 7.44 41.57 42.62
CA PHE A 234 6.50 40.65 41.98
C PHE A 234 7.26 39.32 41.89
N LYS A 235 6.93 38.39 42.80
CA LYS A 235 7.34 37.00 42.64
C LYS A 235 6.91 36.61 41.26
N ALA A 236 7.87 36.65 40.31
CA ALA A 236 7.72 36.00 39.02
C ALA A 236 7.15 34.62 39.33
N ILE A 237 5.93 34.39 38.91
CA ILE A 237 5.33 33.06 39.02
C ILE A 237 6.34 32.17 38.37
N LYS A 238 7.15 31.44 39.14
CA LYS A 238 8.06 30.41 38.67
C LYS A 238 7.15 29.34 38.06
N THR A 239 6.73 29.55 36.84
CA THR A 239 6.15 28.48 36.04
C THR A 239 7.28 27.48 35.86
N LYS A 240 7.15 26.34 36.52
CA LYS A 240 8.05 25.21 36.30
C LYS A 240 7.99 24.93 34.81
N ASP A 241 9.10 25.09 34.09
CA ASP A 241 9.16 24.79 32.67
C ASP A 241 8.70 23.35 32.47
N ILE A 242 7.57 23.21 31.82
CA ILE A 242 6.98 21.90 31.53
C ILE A 242 7.67 21.35 30.30
N ASN A 243 8.26 20.16 30.41
CA ASN A 243 8.83 19.49 29.27
C ASN A 243 7.67 18.89 28.45
N PRO A 244 7.33 19.44 27.26
CA PRO A 244 6.16 19.01 26.51
C PRO A 244 6.33 17.58 26.03
N LYS A 245 5.47 16.69 26.50
CA LYS A 245 5.48 15.26 26.13
C LYS A 245 4.08 14.83 25.73
N LEU A 246 3.98 14.20 24.58
CA LEU A 246 2.73 13.67 24.07
C LEU A 246 2.53 12.23 24.55
N ASP A 247 1.38 11.94 25.15
CA ASP A 247 1.01 10.59 25.59
C ASP A 247 0.61 9.70 24.39
N SER A 248 0.99 8.43 24.46
CA SER A 248 0.67 7.46 23.40
C SER A 248 -0.83 7.24 23.17
N LYS A 249 -1.63 7.28 24.25
CA LYS A 249 -3.10 7.19 24.18
C LYS A 249 -3.68 8.39 23.44
N LEU A 250 -3.13 9.57 23.71
CA LEU A 250 -3.56 10.79 23.05
C LEU A 250 -3.17 10.82 21.58
N ILE A 251 -1.97 10.34 21.21
CA ILE A 251 -1.55 10.19 19.81
C ILE A 251 -2.55 9.32 19.06
N PHE A 252 -2.92 8.18 19.64
CA PHE A 252 -3.86 7.26 19.02
C PHE A 252 -5.27 7.87 18.89
N TRP A 253 -5.74 8.58 19.90
CA TRP A 253 -7.02 9.29 19.84
C TRP A 253 -7.03 10.35 18.75
N LEU A 254 -5.99 11.17 18.65
CA LEU A 254 -5.84 12.18 17.59
C LEU A 254 -5.84 11.53 16.20
N ALA A 255 -5.09 10.43 16.03
CA ALA A 255 -5.03 9.71 14.77
C ALA A 255 -6.40 9.16 14.34
N ILE A 256 -7.15 8.56 15.28
CA ILE A 256 -8.52 8.07 14.98
C ILE A 256 -9.45 9.24 14.65
N LYS A 257 -9.37 10.34 15.40
CA LYS A 257 -10.24 11.48 15.17
C LYS A 257 -9.99 12.12 13.80
N ASN A 258 -8.73 12.36 13.45
CA ASN A 258 -8.35 12.87 12.14
C ASN A 258 -8.79 11.92 11.01
N PHE A 259 -8.62 10.61 11.22
CA PHE A 259 -9.11 9.62 10.27
C PHE A 259 -10.62 9.72 10.04
N LYS A 260 -11.40 9.92 11.12
CA LYS A 260 -12.87 10.08 11.05
C LYS A 260 -13.28 11.38 10.36
N ILE A 261 -12.59 12.49 10.60
CA ILE A 261 -12.86 13.78 9.95
C ILE A 261 -12.76 13.65 8.43
N HIS A 262 -11.77 12.90 7.95
CA HIS A 262 -11.54 12.68 6.52
C HIS A 262 -12.01 11.30 6.03
N PHE A 263 -12.98 10.68 6.71
CA PHE A 263 -13.38 9.28 6.53
C PHE A 263 -13.63 8.89 5.07
N TYR A 264 -14.47 9.64 4.34
CA TYR A 264 -14.83 9.30 2.95
C TYR A 264 -13.63 9.32 2.00
N LYS A 265 -12.74 10.30 2.16
CA LYS A 265 -11.54 10.42 1.34
C LYS A 265 -10.55 9.30 1.65
N ASN A 266 -10.36 8.98 2.94
CA ASN A 266 -9.54 7.87 3.38
C ASN A 266 -10.09 6.53 2.88
N LEU A 267 -11.41 6.32 3.01
CA LEU A 267 -12.07 5.09 2.57
C LEU A 267 -11.89 4.89 1.06
N LEU A 268 -12.10 5.93 0.26
CA LEU A 268 -11.91 5.86 -1.19
C LEU A 268 -10.47 5.47 -1.56
N ALA A 269 -9.47 6.09 -0.94
CA ALA A 269 -8.07 5.75 -1.19
C ALA A 269 -7.73 4.31 -0.74
N ILE A 270 -8.27 3.86 0.40
CA ILE A 270 -8.13 2.48 0.90
C ILE A 270 -8.71 1.48 -0.11
N LEU A 271 -9.93 1.73 -0.60
CA LEU A 271 -10.60 0.85 -1.57
C LEU A 271 -9.80 0.76 -2.87
N LEU A 272 -9.27 1.87 -3.37
CA LEU A 272 -8.48 1.88 -4.60
C LEU A 272 -7.15 1.12 -4.46
N ILE A 273 -6.41 1.36 -3.37
CA ILE A 273 -5.14 0.65 -3.13
C ILE A 273 -5.41 -0.85 -2.93
N SER A 274 -6.42 -1.21 -2.13
CA SER A 274 -6.77 -2.61 -1.88
C SER A 274 -7.19 -3.34 -3.15
N LEU A 275 -8.00 -2.71 -4.00
CA LEU A 275 -8.43 -3.28 -5.27
C LEU A 275 -7.24 -3.46 -6.23
N GLY A 276 -6.37 -2.46 -6.35
CA GLY A 276 -5.17 -2.53 -7.20
C GLY A 276 -4.22 -3.64 -6.78
N SER A 277 -3.96 -3.77 -5.48
CA SER A 277 -3.09 -4.82 -4.94
C SER A 277 -3.68 -6.22 -5.14
N VAL A 278 -5.00 -6.37 -5.00
CA VAL A 278 -5.70 -7.66 -5.26
C VAL A 278 -5.67 -8.02 -6.73
N CYS A 279 -5.92 -7.08 -7.65
CA CYS A 279 -5.80 -7.33 -9.09
C CYS A 279 -4.42 -7.87 -9.45
N PHE A 280 -3.36 -7.28 -8.91
CA PHE A 280 -1.98 -7.73 -9.13
C PHE A 280 -1.74 -9.14 -8.59
N VAL A 281 -2.07 -9.39 -7.32
CA VAL A 281 -1.84 -10.70 -6.68
C VAL A 281 -2.72 -11.80 -7.27
N SER A 282 -3.96 -11.47 -7.65
CA SER A 282 -4.85 -12.42 -8.32
C SER A 282 -4.30 -12.90 -9.66
N THR A 283 -3.62 -12.02 -10.41
CA THR A 283 -2.95 -12.42 -11.66
C THR A 283 -1.85 -13.44 -11.41
N LEU A 284 -1.09 -13.30 -10.32
CA LEU A 284 -0.10 -14.29 -9.91
C LEU A 284 -0.77 -15.63 -9.52
N GLY A 285 -1.90 -15.57 -8.82
CA GLY A 285 -2.70 -16.75 -8.46
C GLY A 285 -3.23 -17.49 -9.68
N ILE A 286 -3.79 -16.77 -10.66
CA ILE A 286 -4.26 -17.35 -11.93
C ILE A 286 -3.09 -18.02 -12.68
N LYS A 287 -1.93 -17.37 -12.74
CA LYS A 287 -0.73 -17.94 -13.35
C LYS A 287 -0.33 -19.28 -12.70
N ASN A 288 -0.36 -19.34 -11.36
CA ASN A 288 -0.07 -20.58 -10.63
C ASN A 288 -1.11 -21.66 -10.94
N THR A 289 -2.40 -21.31 -10.92
CA THR A 289 -3.49 -22.25 -11.28
C THR A 289 -3.32 -22.80 -12.68
N ILE A 290 -3.03 -21.96 -13.67
CA ILE A 290 -2.79 -22.40 -15.06
C ILE A 290 -1.57 -23.32 -15.13
N ASN A 291 -0.48 -23.01 -14.44
CA ASN A 291 0.71 -23.85 -14.42
C ASN A 291 0.42 -25.23 -13.79
N ASN A 292 -0.37 -25.28 -12.73
CA ASN A 292 -0.78 -26.54 -12.10
C ASN A 292 -1.70 -27.36 -13.02
N GLU A 293 -2.62 -26.72 -13.73
CA GLU A 293 -3.47 -27.39 -14.73
C GLU A 293 -2.66 -27.92 -15.92
N ILE A 294 -1.69 -27.16 -16.40
CA ILE A 294 -0.74 -27.63 -17.43
C ILE A 294 0.02 -28.85 -16.94
N GLN A 295 0.49 -28.83 -15.69
CA GLN A 295 1.20 -29.96 -15.11
C GLN A 295 0.28 -31.20 -14.97
N SER A 296 -0.92 -31.03 -14.48
CA SER A 296 -1.94 -32.09 -14.42
C SER A 296 -2.28 -32.64 -15.79
N PHE A 297 -2.41 -31.77 -16.79
CA PHE A 297 -2.62 -32.18 -18.17
C PHE A 297 -1.45 -33.01 -18.72
N LYS A 298 -0.22 -32.61 -18.42
CA LYS A 298 1.00 -33.37 -18.78
C LYS A 298 0.98 -34.78 -18.23
N GLU A 299 0.64 -34.93 -16.97
CA GLU A 299 0.61 -36.22 -16.27
C GLU A 299 -0.47 -37.16 -16.82
N LYS A 300 -1.64 -36.61 -17.15
CA LYS A 300 -2.80 -37.36 -17.68
C LYS A 300 -2.64 -37.71 -19.16
N ASN A 301 -1.86 -36.96 -19.94
CA ASN A 301 -1.80 -37.05 -21.41
C ASN A 301 -0.39 -37.31 -21.92
N ASN A 302 0.22 -38.41 -21.51
CA ASN A 302 1.56 -38.83 -21.94
C ASN A 302 1.70 -38.97 -23.49
N TYR A 303 0.58 -39.01 -24.22
CA TYR A 303 0.56 -39.08 -25.67
C TYR A 303 1.23 -37.88 -26.34
N TYR A 304 1.06 -36.69 -25.78
CA TYR A 304 1.67 -35.46 -26.33
C TYR A 304 3.19 -35.41 -26.21
N SER A 305 3.79 -36.24 -25.36
CA SER A 305 5.25 -36.36 -25.20
C SER A 305 5.88 -37.36 -26.19
N LYS A 306 5.10 -37.96 -27.07
CA LYS A 306 5.55 -39.01 -28.02
C LYS A 306 5.57 -38.51 -29.43
N GLY A 307 6.46 -39.11 -30.23
CA GLY A 307 6.54 -38.91 -31.68
C GLY A 307 7.06 -40.16 -32.34
N SER A 308 6.97 -40.18 -33.66
CA SER A 308 7.58 -41.21 -34.48
C SER A 308 8.28 -40.62 -35.70
N VAL A 309 9.33 -41.28 -36.10
CA VAL A 309 10.08 -41.00 -37.33
C VAL A 309 9.79 -42.14 -38.32
N ALA A 310 9.17 -41.82 -39.44
CA ALA A 310 8.90 -42.78 -40.49
C ALA A 310 10.16 -43.06 -41.30
N PHE A 311 10.08 -44.12 -42.12
CA PHE A 311 11.10 -44.45 -43.08
C PHE A 311 11.29 -43.30 -44.07
N SER A 312 12.50 -42.78 -44.19
CA SER A 312 12.90 -41.76 -45.14
C SER A 312 14.09 -42.25 -45.95
N GLU A 313 14.66 -41.43 -46.81
CA GLU A 313 15.86 -41.76 -47.57
C GLU A 313 17.08 -42.11 -46.70
N LYS A 314 17.08 -41.73 -45.44
CA LYS A 314 18.15 -42.05 -44.45
C LYS A 314 17.85 -43.35 -43.70
N PRO A 315 18.87 -44.17 -43.39
CA PRO A 315 18.71 -45.40 -42.60
C PRO A 315 18.13 -45.13 -41.20
N LEU A 316 17.20 -45.95 -40.73
CA LEU A 316 16.65 -45.85 -39.38
C LEU A 316 17.69 -46.04 -38.29
N SER A 317 18.78 -46.77 -38.55
CA SER A 317 19.93 -46.94 -37.64
C SER A 317 20.57 -45.63 -37.26
N ASP A 318 20.69 -44.69 -38.20
CA ASP A 318 21.26 -43.36 -37.96
C ASP A 318 20.28 -42.48 -37.20
N GLY A 319 18.98 -42.60 -37.54
CA GLY A 319 17.91 -41.88 -36.84
C GLY A 319 17.77 -42.24 -35.38
N ILE A 320 17.89 -43.51 -35.00
CA ILE A 320 17.82 -43.93 -33.58
C ILE A 320 19.04 -43.45 -32.78
N THR A 321 20.22 -43.50 -33.41
CA THR A 321 21.45 -43.00 -32.80
C THR A 321 21.38 -41.49 -32.59
N TYR A 322 20.91 -40.74 -33.57
CA TYR A 322 20.71 -39.31 -33.47
C TYR A 322 19.67 -38.95 -32.38
N LEU A 323 18.51 -39.61 -32.38
CA LEU A 323 17.49 -39.37 -31.34
C LEU A 323 18.03 -39.60 -29.92
N ARG A 324 18.82 -40.67 -29.72
CA ARG A 324 19.43 -40.96 -28.40
C ARG A 324 20.51 -39.96 -27.99
N SER A 325 21.10 -39.24 -28.96
CA SER A 325 22.07 -38.17 -28.68
C SER A 325 21.42 -36.88 -28.21
N LEU A 326 20.12 -36.68 -28.45
CA LEU A 326 19.40 -35.48 -28.07
C LEU A 326 19.08 -35.47 -26.59
N SER A 327 19.52 -34.44 -25.90
CA SER A 327 19.35 -34.28 -24.42
C SER A 327 17.88 -34.22 -23.95
N ASN A 328 16.98 -33.80 -24.86
CA ASN A 328 15.55 -33.63 -24.56
C ASN A 328 14.75 -34.93 -24.85
N VAL A 329 15.34 -35.88 -25.52
CA VAL A 329 14.74 -37.20 -25.74
C VAL A 329 14.95 -38.06 -24.51
N LYS A 330 13.89 -38.72 -24.08
CA LYS A 330 13.92 -39.64 -22.94
C LYS A 330 14.25 -41.03 -23.38
N ASP A 331 13.50 -41.54 -24.37
CA ASP A 331 13.61 -42.88 -24.91
C ASP A 331 13.42 -42.88 -26.44
N ALA A 332 14.13 -43.72 -27.12
CA ALA A 332 13.95 -43.99 -28.56
C ALA A 332 14.14 -45.48 -28.83
N TYR A 333 13.25 -46.06 -29.63
CA TYR A 333 13.24 -47.49 -29.93
C TYR A 333 12.58 -47.75 -31.27
N TYR A 334 12.87 -48.89 -31.88
CA TYR A 334 12.27 -49.32 -33.15
C TYR A 334 10.79 -49.63 -32.98
N GLN A 335 9.99 -49.17 -33.93
CA GLN A 335 8.57 -49.39 -34.03
C GLN A 335 8.23 -50.51 -35.02
N TYR A 336 7.45 -51.44 -34.54
CA TYR A 336 6.92 -52.52 -35.35
C TYR A 336 5.39 -52.38 -35.41
N ASN A 337 4.81 -52.16 -36.60
CA ASN A 337 3.37 -51.99 -36.74
C ASN A 337 2.69 -53.36 -36.87
N LEU A 338 1.85 -53.68 -35.88
CA LEU A 338 0.93 -54.82 -35.97
C LEU A 338 -0.40 -54.32 -36.54
N LYS A 339 -0.88 -54.95 -37.61
CA LYS A 339 -2.16 -54.63 -38.23
C LYS A 339 -3.17 -55.72 -37.94
N ASN A 340 -4.48 -55.36 -37.92
CA ASN A 340 -5.61 -56.29 -37.82
C ASN A 340 -5.54 -57.19 -36.58
N VAL A 341 -5.25 -56.61 -35.43
CA VAL A 341 -5.21 -57.32 -34.13
C VAL A 341 -6.60 -57.33 -33.50
N ASN A 342 -7.03 -58.48 -32.98
CA ASN A 342 -8.24 -58.61 -32.17
C ASN A 342 -7.89 -59.03 -30.74
N ILE A 343 -8.45 -58.32 -29.79
CA ILE A 343 -8.36 -58.68 -28.38
C ILE A 343 -9.75 -59.10 -27.91
N LYS A 344 -9.87 -60.34 -27.40
CA LYS A 344 -11.15 -60.90 -26.98
C LYS A 344 -11.15 -61.21 -25.49
N TYR A 345 -12.26 -60.88 -24.83
CA TYR A 345 -12.50 -61.27 -23.45
C TYR A 345 -13.97 -61.69 -23.31
N LYS A 346 -14.18 -62.94 -22.94
CA LYS A 346 -15.52 -63.56 -22.92
C LYS A 346 -16.23 -63.33 -24.28
N ASN A 347 -17.40 -62.70 -24.29
CA ASN A 347 -18.21 -62.45 -25.50
C ASN A 347 -17.96 -61.09 -26.13
N LYS A 348 -16.97 -60.34 -25.67
CA LYS A 348 -16.60 -59.03 -26.22
C LYS A 348 -15.29 -59.11 -26.98
N ASN A 349 -15.20 -58.38 -28.08
CA ASN A 349 -13.96 -58.23 -28.83
C ASN A 349 -13.69 -56.77 -29.10
N LYS A 350 -12.41 -56.40 -29.20
CA LYS A 350 -11.93 -55.11 -29.68
C LYS A 350 -10.99 -55.35 -30.81
N HIS A 351 -11.36 -54.79 -31.96
CA HIS A 351 -10.51 -54.78 -33.15
C HIS A 351 -9.62 -53.55 -33.17
N LEU A 352 -8.37 -53.74 -33.55
CA LEU A 352 -7.36 -52.69 -33.67
C LEU A 352 -6.76 -52.78 -35.10
N ASP A 353 -7.04 -51.80 -35.94
CA ASP A 353 -6.54 -51.76 -37.28
C ASP A 353 -5.01 -51.58 -37.34
N ILE A 354 -4.49 -50.70 -36.48
CA ILE A 354 -3.06 -50.43 -36.34
C ILE A 354 -2.72 -50.24 -34.88
N LYS A 355 -1.72 -50.98 -34.39
CA LYS A 355 -1.14 -50.71 -33.09
C LYS A 355 -0.07 -49.65 -33.21
N SER A 356 -0.21 -48.54 -32.48
CA SER A 356 0.90 -47.67 -32.20
C SER A 356 1.73 -48.27 -31.04
N PRO A 357 3.03 -48.53 -31.20
CA PRO A 357 3.82 -49.12 -30.14
C PRO A 357 3.87 -48.19 -28.95
N THR A 358 3.65 -48.75 -27.77
CA THR A 358 3.77 -48.05 -26.53
C THR A 358 5.16 -48.28 -25.97
N LEU A 359 5.81 -47.20 -25.53
CA LEU A 359 7.09 -47.27 -24.82
C LEU A 359 6.96 -48.13 -23.58
N ILE A 360 7.78 -49.15 -23.49
CA ILE A 360 8.01 -49.87 -22.22
C ILE A 360 8.93 -48.98 -21.38
N SER A 361 8.41 -47.93 -20.83
CA SER A 361 9.15 -47.11 -19.89
C SER A 361 8.26 -46.77 -18.71
N SER A 362 8.90 -46.45 -17.58
CA SER A 362 8.27 -45.98 -16.34
C SER A 362 7.37 -44.71 -16.49
N SER A 363 7.09 -44.30 -17.72
CA SER A 363 6.33 -43.08 -18.06
C SER A 363 4.86 -43.30 -18.38
N LEU A 364 4.37 -44.53 -18.43
CA LEU A 364 2.93 -44.80 -18.51
C LEU A 364 2.35 -44.74 -17.10
N SER A 365 1.46 -43.79 -16.88
CA SER A 365 0.67 -43.80 -15.65
C SER A 365 -0.29 -44.99 -15.70
N MET A 366 -0.15 -45.89 -14.73
CA MET A 366 -1.04 -47.03 -14.58
C MET A 366 -2.25 -46.62 -13.79
N ILE A 367 -3.44 -47.02 -14.25
CA ILE A 367 -4.69 -46.88 -13.50
C ILE A 367 -4.78 -48.03 -12.51
N HIS A 368 -4.50 -49.25 -12.98
CA HIS A 368 -4.52 -50.48 -12.17
C HIS A 368 -3.46 -51.45 -12.64
N GLY A 369 -2.87 -52.20 -11.69
CA GLY A 369 -1.86 -53.23 -11.96
C GLY A 369 -0.52 -52.66 -12.42
N ASP A 370 0.30 -53.50 -13.02
CA ASP A 370 1.69 -53.23 -13.40
C ASP A 370 1.94 -53.41 -14.88
N MET A 371 3.10 -52.89 -15.33
CA MET A 371 3.58 -53.14 -16.70
C MET A 371 3.93 -54.62 -16.92
N PRO A 372 3.79 -55.15 -18.15
CA PRO A 372 4.15 -56.54 -18.47
C PRO A 372 5.61 -56.81 -18.12
N LYS A 373 5.88 -57.93 -17.46
CA LYS A 373 7.25 -58.38 -17.19
C LYS A 373 7.92 -58.87 -18.47
N ASP A 374 9.21 -58.58 -18.60
CA ASP A 374 9.99 -59.10 -19.74
C ASP A 374 9.94 -60.63 -19.76
N ASN A 375 9.81 -61.17 -20.96
CA ASN A 375 9.66 -62.62 -21.22
C ASN A 375 8.35 -63.27 -20.73
N SER A 376 7.35 -62.49 -20.29
CA SER A 376 6.05 -63.02 -19.87
C SER A 376 5.01 -62.94 -21.02
N ASN A 377 3.97 -63.76 -20.95
CA ASN A 377 2.78 -63.64 -21.80
C ASN A 377 1.77 -62.68 -21.17
N GLU A 378 2.25 -61.51 -20.80
CA GLU A 378 1.45 -60.49 -20.19
C GLU A 378 1.20 -59.35 -21.15
N ILE A 379 0.04 -58.67 -21.01
CA ILE A 379 -0.37 -57.54 -21.80
C ILE A 379 -0.95 -56.43 -20.88
N CYS A 380 -0.49 -55.22 -21.06
CA CYS A 380 -1.12 -54.04 -20.47
C CYS A 380 -2.06 -53.42 -21.51
N LEU A 381 -3.31 -53.18 -21.15
CA LEU A 381 -4.33 -52.59 -22.01
C LEU A 381 -4.46 -51.10 -21.77
N SER A 382 -4.74 -50.31 -22.79
CA SER A 382 -5.14 -48.93 -22.61
C SER A 382 -6.55 -48.84 -21.99
N LEU A 383 -6.87 -47.68 -21.35
CA LEU A 383 -8.19 -47.42 -20.80
C LEU A 383 -9.30 -47.60 -21.84
N SER A 384 -9.08 -47.15 -23.07
CA SER A 384 -10.03 -47.30 -24.19
C SER A 384 -10.31 -48.77 -24.52
N VAL A 385 -9.27 -49.59 -24.66
CA VAL A 385 -9.41 -51.02 -24.97
C VAL A 385 -10.06 -51.75 -23.77
N ALA A 386 -9.61 -51.48 -22.57
CA ALA A 386 -10.15 -52.10 -21.34
C ALA A 386 -11.65 -51.80 -21.16
N SER A 387 -12.07 -50.55 -21.37
CA SER A 387 -13.47 -50.13 -21.27
C SER A 387 -14.37 -50.79 -22.33
N SER A 388 -13.85 -51.08 -23.52
CA SER A 388 -14.58 -51.80 -24.56
C SER A 388 -14.81 -53.28 -24.20
N LEU A 389 -13.87 -53.87 -23.44
CA LEU A 389 -13.91 -55.30 -23.08
C LEU A 389 -14.68 -55.57 -21.79
N SER A 390 -14.72 -54.65 -20.87
CA SER A 390 -15.43 -54.79 -19.58
C SER A 390 -16.07 -53.48 -19.15
N LYS A 391 -17.26 -53.56 -18.53
CA LYS A 391 -17.90 -52.42 -17.85
C LYS A 391 -17.12 -52.01 -16.60
N ASN A 392 -16.59 -53.00 -15.90
CA ASN A 392 -15.71 -52.77 -14.73
C ASN A 392 -14.27 -53.14 -15.15
N ILE A 393 -13.45 -52.14 -15.42
CA ILE A 393 -12.10 -52.34 -15.93
C ILE A 393 -11.19 -53.09 -14.95
N ASN A 394 -11.47 -52.94 -13.62
CA ASN A 394 -10.68 -53.61 -12.59
C ASN A 394 -10.73 -55.12 -12.66
N ASP A 395 -11.85 -55.67 -13.15
CA ASP A 395 -12.06 -57.11 -13.26
C ASP A 395 -11.18 -57.78 -14.34
N LEU A 396 -10.56 -56.96 -15.23
CA LEU A 396 -9.68 -57.45 -16.28
C LEU A 396 -8.29 -57.76 -15.78
N VAL A 397 -7.79 -57.05 -14.74
CA VAL A 397 -6.43 -57.23 -14.23
C VAL A 397 -6.30 -58.63 -13.65
N GLY A 398 -5.26 -59.36 -14.03
CA GLY A 398 -5.03 -60.74 -13.65
C GLY A 398 -5.79 -61.78 -14.43
N LYS A 399 -6.75 -61.38 -15.29
CA LYS A 399 -7.46 -62.30 -16.19
C LYS A 399 -6.77 -62.47 -17.52
N SER A 400 -7.08 -63.59 -18.21
CA SER A 400 -6.53 -63.87 -19.53
C SER A 400 -7.45 -63.37 -20.62
N VAL A 401 -6.89 -62.71 -21.63
CA VAL A 401 -7.50 -62.30 -22.89
C VAL A 401 -6.92 -63.09 -24.06
N ASP A 402 -7.70 -63.31 -25.08
CA ASP A 402 -7.25 -63.94 -26.32
C ASP A 402 -6.76 -62.83 -27.26
N PHE A 403 -5.48 -62.90 -27.59
CA PHE A 403 -4.84 -62.00 -28.55
C PHE A 403 -4.74 -62.72 -29.88
N GLU A 404 -5.46 -62.21 -30.90
CA GLU A 404 -5.54 -62.77 -32.23
C GLU A 404 -4.84 -61.85 -33.24
N TYR A 405 -4.01 -62.41 -34.13
CA TYR A 405 -3.32 -61.72 -35.18
C TYR A 405 -3.20 -62.62 -36.41
N PHE A 406 -2.91 -62.05 -37.55
CA PHE A 406 -2.70 -62.78 -38.81
C PHE A 406 -1.22 -62.87 -39.09
N ALA A 407 -0.72 -64.11 -39.26
CA ALA A 407 0.63 -64.37 -39.73
C ALA A 407 0.80 -64.05 -41.21
N LYS A 408 2.02 -64.06 -41.70
CA LYS A 408 2.37 -63.70 -43.09
C LYS A 408 1.75 -64.61 -44.13
N ASP A 409 1.51 -65.85 -43.80
CA ASP A 409 0.84 -66.88 -44.62
C ASP A 409 -0.69 -66.72 -44.63
N GLY A 410 -1.22 -65.73 -43.87
CA GLY A 410 -2.67 -65.51 -43.76
C GLY A 410 -3.35 -66.34 -42.69
N GLU A 411 -2.58 -67.22 -41.99
CA GLU A 411 -3.13 -67.98 -40.88
C GLU A 411 -3.45 -67.08 -39.68
N LYS A 412 -4.57 -67.38 -39.05
CA LYS A 412 -5.04 -66.67 -37.89
C LYS A 412 -4.46 -67.31 -36.61
N ASN A 413 -3.52 -66.65 -35.98
CA ASN A 413 -2.89 -67.09 -34.74
C ASN A 413 -3.61 -66.49 -33.50
N ARG A 414 -3.65 -67.27 -32.41
CA ARG A 414 -4.24 -66.89 -31.16
C ARG A 414 -3.32 -67.20 -30.00
N ILE A 415 -3.06 -66.19 -29.18
CA ILE A 415 -2.23 -66.35 -27.97
C ILE A 415 -3.07 -65.87 -26.76
N LYS A 416 -3.09 -66.69 -25.69
CA LYS A 416 -3.65 -66.28 -24.41
C LYS A 416 -2.63 -65.44 -23.65
N MET A 417 -3.03 -64.20 -23.35
CA MET A 417 -2.20 -63.26 -22.62
C MET A 417 -2.87 -62.85 -21.31
N LYS A 418 -2.15 -62.79 -20.22
CA LYS A 418 -2.65 -62.30 -18.95
C LYS A 418 -2.60 -60.79 -18.92
N VAL A 419 -3.69 -60.13 -18.53
CA VAL A 419 -3.71 -58.67 -18.37
C VAL A 419 -2.93 -58.32 -17.09
N SER A 420 -1.79 -57.69 -17.22
CA SER A 420 -0.94 -57.27 -16.10
C SER A 420 -1.39 -55.95 -15.50
N GLY A 421 -1.98 -55.07 -16.30
CA GLY A 421 -2.44 -53.75 -15.86
C GLY A 421 -3.21 -53.00 -16.91
N ILE A 422 -3.71 -51.83 -16.52
CA ILE A 422 -4.45 -50.90 -17.37
C ILE A 422 -3.79 -49.54 -17.31
N SER A 423 -3.34 -49.03 -18.42
CA SER A 423 -2.71 -47.71 -18.54
C SER A 423 -3.75 -46.61 -18.76
N ASN A 424 -3.43 -45.38 -18.35
CA ASN A 424 -4.25 -44.19 -18.57
C ASN A 424 -4.17 -43.66 -20.03
N ASP A 425 -3.83 -44.51 -20.97
CA ASP A 425 -3.85 -44.17 -22.40
C ASP A 425 -5.28 -44.21 -22.93
N THR A 426 -5.73 -43.10 -23.52
CA THR A 426 -7.09 -42.95 -24.09
C THR A 426 -7.19 -43.45 -25.54
N LEU A 427 -6.08 -43.75 -26.15
CA LEU A 427 -6.05 -44.34 -27.50
C LEU A 427 -6.24 -45.84 -27.43
N ASP A 428 -6.76 -46.40 -28.53
CA ASP A 428 -6.85 -47.84 -28.73
C ASP A 428 -5.43 -48.45 -28.87
N ASN A 429 -4.90 -48.93 -27.74
CA ASN A 429 -3.51 -49.38 -27.66
C ASN A 429 -3.32 -50.49 -26.62
N PHE A 430 -2.22 -51.19 -26.71
CA PHE A 430 -1.76 -52.18 -25.74
C PHE A 430 -0.24 -52.23 -25.68
N THR A 431 0.31 -52.76 -24.61
CA THR A 431 1.75 -52.96 -24.46
C THR A 431 2.01 -54.38 -23.99
N MET A 432 2.97 -55.03 -24.58
CA MET A 432 3.45 -56.35 -24.18
C MET A 432 4.97 -56.33 -24.01
N SER A 433 5.60 -57.39 -23.53
CA SER A 433 7.04 -57.46 -23.43
C SER A 433 7.69 -57.28 -24.83
N THR A 434 8.84 -56.61 -24.86
CA THR A 434 9.58 -56.36 -26.12
C THR A 434 9.89 -57.66 -26.86
N ARG A 435 10.21 -58.72 -26.11
CA ARG A 435 10.47 -60.03 -26.68
C ARG A 435 9.24 -60.65 -27.33
N MET A 436 8.05 -60.54 -26.72
CA MET A 436 6.82 -61.06 -27.27
C MET A 436 6.41 -60.26 -28.50
N GLU A 437 6.50 -58.93 -28.43
CA GLU A 437 6.21 -58.07 -29.55
C GLU A 437 7.10 -58.38 -30.76
N LYS A 438 8.39 -58.55 -30.55
CA LYS A 438 9.36 -58.94 -31.57
C LYS A 438 9.08 -60.35 -32.15
N LYS A 439 8.68 -61.31 -31.29
CA LYS A 439 8.27 -62.64 -31.73
C LYS A 439 7.07 -62.60 -32.66
N ILE A 440 6.00 -61.96 -32.23
CA ILE A 440 4.75 -61.82 -33.03
C ILE A 440 5.06 -61.09 -34.34
N TYR A 441 5.89 -60.05 -34.28
CA TYR A 441 6.23 -59.30 -35.46
C TYR A 441 7.01 -60.09 -36.49
N ARG A 442 7.91 -60.98 -36.08
CA ARG A 442 8.59 -61.89 -37.01
C ARG A 442 7.65 -62.86 -37.69
N GLU A 443 6.58 -63.25 -37.05
CA GLU A 443 5.55 -64.12 -37.64
C GLU A 443 4.63 -63.37 -38.59
N VAL A 444 4.44 -62.06 -38.38
CA VAL A 444 3.55 -61.20 -39.18
C VAL A 444 4.25 -60.55 -40.38
N ASN A 445 5.51 -60.11 -40.20
CA ASN A 445 6.24 -59.34 -41.21
C ASN A 445 7.72 -59.77 -41.30
N LYS A 446 8.42 -59.26 -42.33
CA LYS A 446 9.88 -59.34 -42.39
C LYS A 446 10.52 -58.53 -41.24
N ASP A 447 11.71 -58.90 -40.84
CA ASP A 447 12.47 -58.36 -39.65
C ASP A 447 12.77 -56.83 -39.65
N GLU A 448 12.18 -56.02 -40.53
CA GLU A 448 12.46 -54.60 -40.69
C GLU A 448 11.48 -53.73 -39.86
N PRO A 449 12.00 -52.84 -39.01
CA PRO A 449 11.14 -51.89 -38.28
C PRO A 449 10.47 -50.93 -39.23
N SER A 450 9.22 -50.56 -38.93
CA SER A 450 8.43 -49.62 -39.74
C SER A 450 8.70 -48.15 -39.45
N ALA A 451 9.20 -47.84 -38.26
CA ALA A 451 9.51 -46.48 -37.80
C ALA A 451 10.37 -46.52 -36.55
N ILE A 452 10.79 -45.36 -36.08
CA ILE A 452 11.35 -45.17 -34.75
C ILE A 452 10.35 -44.38 -33.91
N ALA A 453 9.92 -44.91 -32.78
CA ALA A 453 9.15 -44.16 -31.80
C ALA A 453 10.11 -43.51 -30.80
N PHE A 454 9.76 -42.33 -30.37
CA PHE A 454 10.51 -41.62 -29.33
C PHE A 454 9.60 -40.93 -28.33
N SER A 455 10.11 -40.69 -27.15
CA SER A 455 9.48 -39.82 -26.15
C SER A 455 10.44 -38.74 -25.71
N VAL A 456 9.90 -37.59 -25.37
CA VAL A 456 10.66 -36.46 -24.82
C VAL A 456 10.47 -36.38 -23.31
N LYS A 457 11.39 -35.72 -22.62
CA LYS A 457 11.31 -35.51 -21.16
C LYS A 457 10.14 -34.63 -20.80
N ASN A 458 9.93 -33.55 -21.57
CA ASN A 458 8.79 -32.63 -21.42
C ASN A 458 8.08 -32.50 -22.78
N PHE A 459 6.74 -32.55 -22.77
CA PHE A 459 5.99 -32.45 -24.05
C PHE A 459 6.25 -31.12 -24.77
N GLU A 460 6.65 -30.07 -24.06
CA GLU A 460 7.04 -28.78 -24.64
C GLU A 460 8.31 -28.85 -25.50
N ASP A 461 9.09 -29.92 -25.36
CA ASP A 461 10.28 -30.17 -26.19
C ASP A 461 9.92 -30.77 -27.57
N ILE A 462 8.71 -31.30 -27.76
CA ILE A 462 8.26 -31.88 -29.00
C ILE A 462 8.46 -30.95 -30.23
N PRO A 463 8.05 -29.66 -30.18
CA PRO A 463 8.25 -28.78 -31.30
C PRO A 463 9.74 -28.55 -31.64
N LYS A 464 10.60 -28.58 -30.65
CA LYS A 464 12.06 -28.43 -30.83
C LYS A 464 12.64 -29.68 -31.49
N VAL A 465 12.33 -30.84 -30.92
CA VAL A 465 12.81 -32.15 -31.44
C VAL A 465 12.25 -32.41 -32.85
N HIS A 466 10.96 -32.12 -33.07
CA HIS A 466 10.35 -32.20 -34.41
C HIS A 466 11.13 -31.38 -35.44
N ARG A 467 11.43 -30.10 -35.11
CA ARG A 467 12.17 -29.22 -36.03
C ARG A 467 13.60 -29.72 -36.27
N GLN A 468 14.29 -30.21 -35.21
CA GLN A 468 15.64 -30.76 -35.33
C GLN A 468 15.66 -31.98 -36.28
N LEU A 469 14.75 -32.94 -36.10
CA LEU A 469 14.64 -34.11 -36.92
C LEU A 469 14.26 -33.76 -38.39
N LYS A 470 13.35 -32.83 -38.59
CA LYS A 470 12.96 -32.37 -39.92
C LYS A 470 14.10 -31.67 -40.64
N ASN A 471 14.90 -30.88 -39.96
CA ASN A 471 16.10 -30.24 -40.52
C ASN A 471 17.16 -31.26 -40.94
N GLU A 472 17.23 -32.40 -40.24
CA GLU A 472 18.09 -33.53 -40.62
C GLU A 472 17.52 -34.39 -41.77
N GLY A 473 16.33 -34.05 -42.30
CA GLY A 473 15.70 -34.74 -43.42
C GLY A 473 14.88 -35.98 -43.07
N TYR A 474 14.48 -36.12 -41.78
CA TYR A 474 13.61 -37.21 -41.35
C TYR A 474 12.13 -36.85 -41.50
N ASP A 475 11.29 -37.81 -41.85
CA ASP A 475 9.84 -37.68 -41.81
C ASP A 475 9.33 -37.91 -40.39
N VAL A 476 8.78 -36.87 -39.79
CA VAL A 476 8.46 -36.84 -38.33
C VAL A 476 6.97 -36.65 -38.12
N TYR A 477 6.37 -37.51 -37.33
CA TYR A 477 4.97 -37.45 -36.94
C TYR A 477 4.87 -37.13 -35.46
N THR A 478 4.38 -35.95 -35.10
CA THR A 478 4.18 -35.50 -33.73
C THR A 478 2.94 -34.60 -33.61
N LYS A 479 2.47 -34.35 -32.40
CA LYS A 479 1.41 -33.36 -32.12
C LYS A 479 1.96 -31.94 -31.94
N GLU A 480 3.02 -31.58 -32.66
CA GLU A 480 3.67 -30.28 -32.57
C GLU A 480 2.69 -29.12 -32.72
N LYS A 481 1.79 -29.17 -33.71
CA LYS A 481 0.81 -28.08 -33.95
C LYS A 481 -0.11 -27.87 -32.78
N ASP A 482 -0.63 -28.95 -32.21
CA ASP A 482 -1.55 -28.91 -31.07
C ASP A 482 -0.84 -28.36 -29.83
N ILE A 483 0.40 -28.76 -29.57
CA ILE A 483 1.23 -28.29 -28.47
C ILE A 483 1.55 -26.81 -28.62
N ARG A 484 1.91 -26.36 -29.81
CA ARG A 484 2.16 -24.94 -30.08
C ARG A 484 0.91 -24.09 -29.88
N ALA A 485 -0.23 -24.52 -30.42
CA ALA A 485 -1.50 -23.83 -30.25
C ALA A 485 -1.87 -23.72 -28.77
N PHE A 486 -1.76 -24.83 -28.02
CA PHE A 486 -1.99 -24.89 -26.59
C PHE A 486 -1.08 -23.91 -25.82
N LYS A 487 0.23 -23.99 -26.05
CA LYS A 487 1.20 -23.12 -25.39
C LYS A 487 0.95 -21.64 -25.68
N ASN A 488 0.71 -21.29 -26.95
CA ASN A 488 0.47 -19.90 -27.33
C ASN A 488 -0.80 -19.35 -26.68
N SER A 489 -1.90 -20.08 -26.72
CA SER A 489 -3.16 -19.66 -26.11
C SER A 489 -3.02 -19.32 -24.61
N PHE A 490 -2.33 -20.16 -23.85
CA PHE A 490 -2.11 -19.90 -22.42
C PHE A 490 -1.10 -18.79 -22.16
N SER A 491 0.00 -18.76 -22.93
CA SER A 491 1.01 -17.71 -22.79
C SER A 491 0.44 -16.32 -23.09
N ASP A 492 -0.31 -16.20 -24.18
CA ASP A 492 -0.90 -14.93 -24.60
C ASP A 492 -1.95 -14.46 -23.59
N THR A 493 -2.77 -15.38 -23.08
CA THR A 493 -3.75 -15.08 -22.05
C THR A 493 -3.08 -14.60 -20.75
N ILE A 494 -2.05 -15.29 -20.27
CA ILE A 494 -1.29 -14.90 -19.06
C ILE A 494 -0.65 -13.52 -19.26
N ASN A 495 -0.04 -13.30 -20.43
CA ASN A 495 0.59 -12.02 -20.75
C ASN A 495 -0.42 -10.87 -20.76
N LEU A 496 -1.59 -11.08 -21.40
CA LEU A 496 -2.67 -10.10 -21.43
C LEU A 496 -3.12 -9.73 -20.00
N PHE A 497 -3.41 -10.71 -19.14
CA PHE A 497 -3.80 -10.48 -17.75
C PHE A 497 -2.70 -9.77 -16.96
N THR A 498 -1.44 -10.13 -17.20
CA THR A 498 -0.30 -9.49 -16.53
C THR A 498 -0.18 -8.01 -16.91
N VAL A 499 -0.30 -7.68 -18.18
CA VAL A 499 -0.25 -6.30 -18.67
C VAL A 499 -1.43 -5.50 -18.10
N LEU A 500 -2.65 -6.06 -18.19
CA LEU A 500 -3.86 -5.39 -17.70
C LEU A 500 -3.80 -5.15 -16.19
N SER A 501 -3.35 -6.12 -15.39
CA SER A 501 -3.27 -5.97 -13.94
C SER A 501 -2.20 -4.95 -13.52
N ASN A 502 -1.06 -4.90 -14.20
CA ASN A 502 -0.02 -3.89 -13.96
C ASN A 502 -0.52 -2.47 -14.31
N LEU A 503 -1.27 -2.34 -15.40
CA LEU A 503 -1.89 -1.06 -15.80
C LEU A 503 -2.91 -0.60 -14.76
N LEU A 504 -3.81 -1.48 -14.32
CA LEU A 504 -4.79 -1.18 -13.28
C LEU A 504 -4.11 -0.82 -11.95
N LEU A 505 -3.09 -1.55 -11.54
CA LEU A 505 -2.31 -1.24 -10.33
C LEU A 505 -1.70 0.17 -10.42
N THR A 506 -1.11 0.51 -11.56
CA THR A 506 -0.52 1.84 -11.79
C THR A 506 -1.56 2.95 -11.72
N ILE A 507 -2.74 2.75 -12.32
CA ILE A 507 -3.85 3.70 -12.26
C ILE A 507 -4.33 3.89 -10.82
N PHE A 508 -4.58 2.80 -10.09
CA PHE A 508 -5.07 2.86 -8.72
C PHE A 508 -4.07 3.52 -7.76
N ILE A 509 -2.77 3.24 -7.92
CA ILE A 509 -1.70 3.92 -7.17
C ILE A 509 -1.70 5.42 -7.47
N SER A 510 -1.78 5.81 -8.74
CA SER A 510 -1.74 7.21 -9.15
C SER A 510 -2.93 8.01 -8.63
N VAL A 511 -4.14 7.45 -8.74
CA VAL A 511 -5.36 8.09 -8.22
C VAL A 511 -5.31 8.20 -6.70
N SER A 512 -4.89 7.13 -6.01
CA SER A 512 -4.75 7.12 -4.55
C SER A 512 -3.72 8.15 -4.08
N PHE A 513 -2.60 8.26 -4.79
CA PHE A 513 -1.58 9.27 -4.52
C PHE A 513 -2.16 10.70 -4.63
N ILE A 514 -2.92 10.99 -5.70
CA ILE A 514 -3.56 12.30 -5.88
C ILE A 514 -4.53 12.60 -4.73
N ILE A 515 -5.35 11.64 -4.32
CA ILE A 515 -6.33 11.81 -3.23
C ILE A 515 -5.59 12.10 -1.92
N ILE A 516 -4.59 11.29 -1.55
CA ILE A 516 -3.82 11.45 -0.33
C ILE A 516 -3.05 12.78 -0.36
N TYR A 517 -2.45 13.14 -1.48
CA TYR A 517 -1.72 14.39 -1.64
C TYR A 517 -2.64 15.61 -1.48
N ARG A 518 -3.81 15.63 -2.13
CA ARG A 518 -4.80 16.70 -1.97
C ARG A 518 -5.29 16.82 -0.52
N MET A 519 -5.59 15.68 0.11
CA MET A 519 -5.99 15.67 1.51
C MET A 519 -4.90 16.24 2.42
N SER A 520 -3.65 15.96 2.12
CA SER A 520 -2.51 16.45 2.89
C SER A 520 -2.31 17.96 2.75
N ILE A 521 -2.56 18.53 1.59
CA ILE A 521 -2.51 20.00 1.38
C ILE A 521 -3.51 20.71 2.28
N THR A 522 -4.73 20.20 2.41
CA THR A 522 -5.75 20.80 3.27
C THR A 522 -5.38 20.75 4.76
N ARG A 523 -4.43 19.90 5.14
CA ARG A 523 -3.95 19.75 6.52
C ARG A 523 -2.74 20.64 6.87
N TYR A 524 -2.23 21.44 5.94
CA TYR A 524 -1.11 22.34 6.23
C TYR A 524 -1.45 23.29 7.38
N SER A 525 -2.63 23.90 7.33
CA SER A 525 -3.13 24.79 8.38
C SER A 525 -3.19 24.10 9.74
N GLU A 526 -3.72 22.86 9.83
CA GLU A 526 -3.76 22.08 11.07
C GLU A 526 -2.34 21.86 11.67
N ILE A 527 -1.37 21.51 10.83
CA ILE A 527 0.03 21.31 11.24
C ILE A 527 0.65 22.63 11.70
N GLY A 528 0.36 23.72 11.00
CA GLY A 528 0.76 25.07 11.40
C GLY A 528 0.25 25.42 12.80
N ILE A 529 -1.04 25.21 13.05
CA ILE A 529 -1.68 25.43 14.35
C ILE A 529 -1.01 24.58 15.45
N LEU A 530 -0.84 23.28 15.22
CA LEU A 530 -0.16 22.40 16.17
C LEU A 530 1.26 22.88 16.49
N SER A 531 2.00 23.35 15.47
CA SER A 531 3.34 23.89 15.65
C SER A 531 3.34 25.17 16.49
N CYS A 532 2.35 26.06 16.32
CA CYS A 532 2.17 27.25 17.14
C CYS A 532 1.84 26.89 18.60
N LEU A 533 1.10 25.81 18.82
CA LEU A 533 0.78 25.29 20.15
C LEU A 533 1.97 24.54 20.79
N GLY A 534 3.14 24.50 20.14
CA GLY A 534 4.36 23.91 20.68
C GLY A 534 4.55 22.42 20.39
N TYR A 535 3.77 21.83 19.47
CA TYR A 535 4.05 20.47 19.00
C TYR A 535 5.34 20.45 18.16
N SER A 536 6.28 19.61 18.55
CA SER A 536 7.51 19.40 17.79
C SER A 536 7.24 18.61 16.52
N THR A 537 8.13 18.73 15.53
CA THR A 537 8.09 17.91 14.30
C THR A 537 8.02 16.40 14.59
N LYS A 538 8.72 15.95 15.66
CA LYS A 538 8.66 14.57 16.13
C LYS A 538 7.27 14.17 16.65
N ASN A 539 6.56 15.07 17.33
CA ASN A 539 5.21 14.80 17.83
C ASN A 539 4.21 14.70 16.68
N ILE A 540 4.31 15.61 15.71
CA ILE A 540 3.48 15.61 14.49
C ILE A 540 3.74 14.34 13.69
N SER A 541 5.00 13.96 13.46
CA SER A 541 5.35 12.72 12.76
C SER A 541 4.76 11.48 13.43
N LYS A 542 4.77 11.41 14.77
CA LYS A 542 4.16 10.28 15.50
C LYS A 542 2.66 10.18 15.26
N ILE A 543 1.94 11.30 15.20
CA ILE A 543 0.49 11.31 14.89
C ILE A 543 0.28 10.78 13.47
N LEU A 544 1.01 11.29 12.48
CA LEU A 544 0.91 10.90 11.08
C LEU A 544 1.26 9.42 10.86
N ILE A 545 2.29 8.90 11.55
CA ILE A 545 2.66 7.47 11.48
C ILE A 545 1.53 6.59 12.03
N ARG A 546 0.86 6.99 13.11
CA ARG A 546 -0.28 6.25 13.67
C ARG A 546 -1.49 6.26 12.74
N GLU A 547 -1.78 7.39 12.11
CA GLU A 547 -2.80 7.49 11.06
C GLU A 547 -2.49 6.56 9.88
N THR A 548 -1.24 6.56 9.40
CA THR A 548 -0.77 5.64 8.36
C THR A 548 -0.94 4.18 8.79
N GLY A 549 -0.68 3.84 10.06
CA GLY A 549 -0.90 2.50 10.60
C GLY A 549 -2.37 2.07 10.54
N ILE A 550 -3.30 2.95 10.93
CA ILE A 550 -4.75 2.69 10.84
C ILE A 550 -5.15 2.49 9.37
N PHE A 551 -4.69 3.36 8.50
CA PHE A 551 -4.92 3.28 7.06
C PHE A 551 -4.43 1.94 6.47
N CYS A 552 -3.22 1.52 6.85
CA CYS A 552 -2.61 0.26 6.40
C CYS A 552 -3.41 -0.96 6.85
N ILE A 553 -3.83 -1.02 8.13
CA ILE A 553 -4.63 -2.12 8.66
C ILE A 553 -5.95 -2.24 7.89
N LEU A 554 -6.65 -1.13 7.67
CA LEU A 554 -7.90 -1.14 6.92
C LEU A 554 -7.68 -1.55 5.45
N THR A 555 -6.62 -1.09 4.81
CA THR A 555 -6.27 -1.51 3.44
C THR A 555 -6.07 -3.02 3.35
N ILE A 556 -5.37 -3.62 4.33
CA ILE A 556 -5.16 -5.07 4.39
C ILE A 556 -6.50 -5.81 4.57
N VAL A 557 -7.36 -5.35 5.49
CA VAL A 557 -8.68 -5.96 5.72
C VAL A 557 -9.52 -5.95 4.45
N PHE A 558 -9.60 -4.80 3.76
CA PHE A 558 -10.33 -4.70 2.50
C PHE A 558 -9.68 -5.54 1.38
N SER A 559 -8.35 -5.62 1.33
CA SER A 559 -7.66 -6.48 0.35
C SER A 559 -7.99 -7.95 0.56
N ILE A 560 -8.03 -8.44 1.79
CA ILE A 560 -8.43 -9.82 2.09
C ILE A 560 -9.88 -10.06 1.69
N ALA A 561 -10.78 -9.12 1.99
CA ALA A 561 -12.18 -9.22 1.59
C ALA A 561 -12.35 -9.27 0.06
N TRP A 562 -11.67 -8.39 -0.67
CA TRP A 562 -11.66 -8.37 -2.14
C TRP A 562 -11.09 -9.65 -2.73
N LEU A 563 -10.00 -10.19 -2.14
CA LEU A 563 -9.39 -11.44 -2.60
C LEU A 563 -10.37 -12.62 -2.46
N PHE A 564 -11.11 -12.66 -1.34
CA PHE A 564 -12.14 -13.68 -1.13
C PHE A 564 -13.28 -13.56 -2.13
N ILE A 565 -13.80 -12.34 -2.35
CA ILE A 565 -14.85 -12.08 -3.36
C ILE A 565 -14.36 -12.50 -4.74
N PHE A 566 -13.14 -12.09 -5.12
CA PHE A 566 -12.54 -12.45 -6.40
C PHE A 566 -12.45 -13.97 -6.58
N SER A 567 -11.91 -14.68 -5.59
CA SER A 567 -11.79 -16.15 -5.64
C SER A 567 -13.14 -16.83 -5.81
N THR A 568 -14.17 -16.37 -5.09
CA THR A 568 -15.53 -16.92 -5.17
C THR A 568 -16.16 -16.69 -6.55
N VAL A 569 -16.04 -15.47 -7.09
CA VAL A 569 -16.58 -15.12 -8.41
C VAL A 569 -15.85 -15.88 -9.52
N TYR A 570 -14.53 -16.02 -9.39
CA TYR A 570 -13.71 -16.75 -10.36
C TYR A 570 -14.09 -18.23 -10.39
N ASN A 571 -14.24 -18.86 -9.21
CA ASN A 571 -14.68 -20.25 -9.11
C ASN A 571 -16.09 -20.46 -9.71
N TYR A 572 -17.02 -19.57 -9.38
CA TYR A 572 -18.40 -19.64 -9.92
C TYR A 572 -18.41 -19.54 -11.46
N LYS A 573 -17.59 -18.66 -12.04
CA LYS A 573 -17.62 -18.39 -13.49
C LYS A 573 -16.80 -19.38 -14.32
N PHE A 574 -15.69 -19.87 -13.79
CA PHE A 574 -14.72 -20.70 -14.53
C PHE A 574 -14.63 -22.14 -14.02
N GLY A 575 -15.22 -22.46 -12.88
CA GLY A 575 -15.19 -23.80 -12.31
C GLY A 575 -13.86 -24.22 -11.68
N TYR A 576 -12.91 -23.29 -11.56
CA TYR A 576 -11.59 -23.53 -10.99
C TYR A 576 -11.38 -22.67 -9.73
N ASN A 577 -10.71 -23.25 -8.73
CA ASN A 577 -10.26 -22.48 -7.58
C ASN A 577 -8.96 -21.78 -7.91
N VAL A 578 -8.87 -20.49 -7.58
CA VAL A 578 -7.59 -19.78 -7.64
C VAL A 578 -6.68 -20.35 -6.56
N ASP A 579 -5.48 -20.76 -6.94
CA ASP A 579 -4.49 -21.28 -5.99
C ASP A 579 -3.94 -20.14 -5.12
N LEU A 580 -4.62 -19.92 -3.98
CA LEU A 580 -4.25 -18.91 -2.97
C LEU A 580 -3.36 -19.55 -1.91
N ASN A 581 -2.11 -19.78 -2.27
CA ASN A 581 -1.14 -20.30 -1.31
C ASN A 581 -0.67 -19.22 -0.32
N PHE A 582 -0.08 -19.64 0.79
CA PHE A 582 0.44 -18.74 1.84
C PHE A 582 1.40 -17.67 1.29
N GLN A 583 2.19 -18.01 0.27
CA GLN A 583 3.13 -17.07 -0.35
C GLN A 583 2.41 -15.88 -1.00
N LEU A 584 1.30 -16.10 -1.71
CA LEU A 584 0.51 -15.04 -2.34
C LEU A 584 -0.13 -14.11 -1.31
N VAL A 585 -0.61 -14.66 -0.20
CA VAL A 585 -1.14 -13.84 0.91
C VAL A 585 -0.03 -12.98 1.51
N MET A 586 1.17 -13.53 1.71
CA MET A 586 2.32 -12.76 2.19
C MET A 586 2.74 -11.66 1.20
N ILE A 587 2.74 -11.94 -0.11
CA ILE A 587 2.99 -10.93 -1.16
C ILE A 587 1.95 -9.81 -1.08
N LEU A 588 0.66 -10.14 -0.94
CA LEU A 588 -0.41 -9.16 -0.78
C LEU A 588 -0.17 -8.24 0.42
N LEU A 589 0.20 -8.80 1.57
CA LEU A 589 0.52 -8.03 2.78
C LEU A 589 1.71 -7.09 2.54
N LEU A 590 2.80 -7.60 1.98
CA LEU A 590 4.00 -6.80 1.70
C LEU A 590 3.74 -5.68 0.69
N VAL A 591 2.98 -5.96 -0.38
CA VAL A 591 2.59 -4.97 -1.38
C VAL A 591 1.75 -3.86 -0.73
N ASN A 592 0.73 -4.21 0.06
CA ASN A 592 -0.09 -3.21 0.74
C ASN A 592 0.71 -2.35 1.72
N ILE A 593 1.57 -2.96 2.55
CA ILE A 593 2.45 -2.23 3.48
C ILE A 593 3.36 -1.29 2.70
N GLY A 594 4.03 -1.79 1.65
CA GLY A 594 4.93 -1.00 0.82
C GLY A 594 4.24 0.18 0.13
N LEU A 595 3.06 -0.04 -0.46
CA LEU A 595 2.28 1.01 -1.12
C LEU A 595 1.79 2.07 -0.15
N VAL A 596 1.18 1.66 0.96
CA VAL A 596 0.64 2.60 1.95
C VAL A 596 1.76 3.43 2.58
N PHE A 597 2.82 2.79 3.09
CA PHE A 597 3.93 3.52 3.71
C PHE A 597 4.75 4.32 2.69
N GLY A 598 4.88 3.85 1.46
CA GLY A 598 5.54 4.59 0.38
C GLY A 598 4.80 5.88 0.03
N ILE A 599 3.51 5.79 -0.27
CA ILE A 599 2.69 6.96 -0.64
C ILE A 599 2.57 7.94 0.54
N THR A 600 2.14 7.46 1.70
CA THR A 600 1.92 8.33 2.87
C THR A 600 3.24 8.85 3.42
N GLY A 601 4.32 8.07 3.41
CA GLY A 601 5.65 8.48 3.84
C GLY A 601 6.20 9.64 3.01
N PHE A 602 6.10 9.55 1.68
CA PHE A 602 6.49 10.64 0.78
C PHE A 602 5.71 11.92 1.05
N VAL A 603 4.39 11.82 1.20
CA VAL A 603 3.52 12.97 1.45
C VAL A 603 3.77 13.56 2.84
N ASN A 604 3.85 12.71 3.87
CA ASN A 604 4.06 13.15 5.26
C ASN A 604 5.44 13.77 5.46
N HIS A 605 6.49 13.29 4.79
CA HIS A 605 7.82 13.91 4.86
C HIS A 605 7.77 15.39 4.41
N ARG A 606 7.04 15.69 3.36
CA ARG A 606 6.86 17.05 2.87
C ARG A 606 6.04 17.92 3.84
N LEU A 607 5.01 17.33 4.47
CA LEU A 607 4.17 17.99 5.46
C LEU A 607 4.93 18.42 6.72
N VAL A 608 5.76 17.54 7.25
CA VAL A 608 6.47 17.75 8.52
C VAL A 608 7.59 18.78 8.38
N ASN A 609 8.16 18.91 7.19
CA ASN A 609 9.29 19.80 6.91
C ASN A 609 8.88 21.20 6.46
N ILE A 610 7.59 21.50 6.36
CA ILE A 610 7.12 22.85 6.03
C ILE A 610 7.33 23.79 7.21
N SER A 611 7.77 25.03 6.95
CA SER A 611 7.88 26.03 8.01
C SER A 611 6.48 26.37 8.55
N PRO A 612 6.29 26.48 9.88
CA PRO A 612 4.98 26.75 10.46
C PRO A 612 4.34 28.04 9.94
N SER A 613 5.15 29.05 9.68
CA SER A 613 4.69 30.33 9.09
C SER A 613 4.12 30.19 7.67
N LEU A 614 4.68 29.31 6.83
CA LEU A 614 4.15 29.00 5.51
C LEU A 614 2.91 28.09 5.59
N ALA A 615 2.85 27.22 6.57
CA ALA A 615 1.71 26.31 6.77
C ALA A 615 0.43 27.07 7.14
N LEU A 616 0.53 28.19 7.83
CA LEU A 616 -0.59 29.04 8.23
C LEU A 616 -1.07 30.00 7.12
N LYS A 617 -0.24 30.30 6.11
CA LYS A 617 -0.60 31.19 4.98
C LYS A 617 -1.35 30.48 3.84
N LYS A 618 -1.40 29.16 3.86
CA LYS A 618 -2.10 28.30 2.88
C LYS A 618 -3.41 27.77 3.45
#